data_73bcc85189f46bb7dacf8128d6d0f3d2
#
_entry.id   73bcc85189f46bb7dacf8128d6d0f3d2
#
_cell.length_a   1.000
_cell.length_b   1.000
_cell.length_c   1.000
_cell.angle_alpha   90.00
_cell.angle_beta   90.00
_cell.angle_gamma   90.00
#
_symmetry.space_group_name_H-M   'P 1'
#
loop_
_entity.id
_entity.type
_entity.pdbx_description
1 polymer ?
#
loop_
_entity_poly.entity_id
_entity_poly.type
_entity_poly.pdbx_seq_one_letter_code
_entity_poly.pdbx_strand_id
1 'polypeptide(L)'
;MQANIQTLYRYPIKSMGGDALDSTALTTTGIPGDRCWTLKDEERGGIKGGKRFPQLMDMHAVLEHEPDASTPSPPVAITLPDQSKTHSQDPKVNQALSAAVGAPVSLWPLLPADQLEHYKRPPNPDNFDQMAYFRELFARTENEPLPDLSIFPAELFIYESSPGTYFDAFPLLIMTTASLDAMAAATDESNFDVRRFRPNIVIDTDADGFVENDWVGKRLQLGSAILRINAICPRCVMTTHGFADLPKDSKVMRHLV
;
A
#
# COMPACT_ATOMS: atom_id res chain seq x y z
N MET A 1 8.18 -26.25 9.99
CA MET A 1 7.72 -24.87 10.26
C MET A 1 6.22 -24.92 10.50
N GLN A 2 5.80 -24.54 11.69
CA GLN A 2 4.40 -24.32 11.99
C GLN A 2 4.10 -22.84 11.74
N ALA A 3 3.01 -22.54 11.07
CA ALA A 3 2.65 -21.18 10.72
C ALA A 3 1.12 -20.99 10.79
N ASN A 4 0.68 -19.85 11.30
CA ASN A 4 -0.73 -19.49 11.41
C ASN A 4 -0.93 -18.07 10.89
N ILE A 5 -2.10 -17.77 10.35
CA ILE A 5 -2.48 -16.39 10.06
C ILE A 5 -2.72 -15.70 11.40
N GLN A 6 -1.92 -14.68 11.70
CA GLN A 6 -2.08 -13.86 12.89
C GLN A 6 -3.14 -12.77 12.67
N THR A 7 -3.04 -12.08 11.53
CA THR A 7 -3.95 -10.97 11.20
C THR A 7 -4.14 -10.85 9.69
N LEU A 8 -5.34 -10.50 9.30
CA LEU A 8 -5.70 -10.10 7.94
C LEU A 8 -6.05 -8.61 7.96
N TYR A 9 -5.56 -7.85 6.98
CA TYR A 9 -5.85 -6.43 6.83
C TYR A 9 -6.45 -6.11 5.47
N ARG A 10 -7.44 -5.21 5.46
CA ARG A 10 -7.99 -4.58 4.26
C ARG A 10 -7.85 -3.08 4.36
N TYR A 11 -7.39 -2.46 3.30
CA TYR A 11 -7.19 -1.02 3.18
C TYR A 11 -8.07 -0.47 2.04
N PRO A 12 -9.31 -0.04 2.30
CA PRO A 12 -10.25 0.31 1.24
C PRO A 12 -9.75 1.41 0.29
N ILE A 13 -9.02 2.39 0.82
CA ILE A 13 -8.46 3.49 0.04
C ILE A 13 -6.93 3.37 -0.03
N LYS A 14 -6.38 3.54 -1.23
CA LYS A 14 -4.92 3.56 -1.46
C LYS A 14 -4.24 4.51 -0.47
N SER A 15 -3.27 3.99 0.28
CA SER A 15 -2.44 4.70 1.26
C SER A 15 -3.11 5.13 2.58
N MET A 16 -4.43 4.98 2.74
CA MET A 16 -5.08 5.24 4.03
C MET A 16 -5.01 4.01 4.96
N GLY A 17 -5.18 4.20 6.25
CA GLY A 17 -5.42 3.13 7.22
C GLY A 17 -6.66 2.31 6.86
N GLY A 18 -6.72 1.11 7.36
CA GLY A 18 -7.82 0.17 7.13
C GLY A 18 -8.01 -0.76 8.33
N ASP A 19 -8.88 -1.74 8.20
CA ASP A 19 -9.30 -2.60 9.29
C ASP A 19 -8.66 -3.98 9.26
N ALA A 20 -8.52 -4.58 10.44
CA ALA A 20 -8.32 -6.00 10.58
C ALA A 20 -9.61 -6.76 10.25
N LEU A 21 -9.48 -7.93 9.65
CA LEU A 21 -10.57 -8.83 9.30
C LEU A 21 -10.43 -10.15 10.05
N ASP A 22 -11.54 -10.69 10.53
CA ASP A 22 -11.57 -12.03 11.11
C ASP A 22 -11.42 -13.13 10.05
N SER A 23 -11.97 -12.88 8.87
CA SER A 23 -11.89 -13.77 7.71
C SER A 23 -12.13 -13.01 6.42
N THR A 24 -11.65 -13.55 5.30
CA THR A 24 -11.94 -13.02 3.96
C THR A 24 -11.86 -14.11 2.90
N ALA A 25 -12.59 -13.93 1.82
CA ALA A 25 -12.34 -14.67 0.59
C ALA A 25 -11.15 -14.06 -0.16
N LEU A 26 -10.46 -14.85 -0.98
CA LEU A 26 -9.47 -14.36 -1.93
C LEU A 26 -9.96 -14.54 -3.36
N THR A 27 -9.74 -13.53 -4.16
CA THR A 27 -9.96 -13.54 -5.61
C THR A 27 -8.63 -13.44 -6.35
N THR A 28 -8.65 -13.53 -7.66
CA THR A 28 -7.45 -13.31 -8.49
C THR A 28 -6.90 -11.89 -8.35
N THR A 29 -7.70 -10.95 -7.88
CA THR A 29 -7.32 -9.55 -7.61
C THR A 29 -7.05 -9.27 -6.13
N GLY A 30 -6.91 -10.29 -5.29
CA GLY A 30 -6.58 -10.15 -3.86
C GLY A 30 -7.81 -10.18 -2.95
N ILE A 31 -7.74 -9.45 -1.84
CA ILE A 31 -8.84 -9.31 -0.88
C ILE A 31 -9.91 -8.38 -1.48
N PRO A 32 -11.19 -8.80 -1.57
CA PRO A 32 -12.26 -7.93 -2.04
C PRO A 32 -12.31 -6.62 -1.26
N GLY A 33 -12.42 -5.50 -1.98
CA GLY A 33 -12.45 -4.16 -1.39
C GLY A 33 -11.11 -3.59 -0.93
N ASP A 34 -10.02 -4.36 -1.03
CA ASP A 34 -8.69 -3.83 -0.75
C ASP A 34 -8.25 -2.88 -1.86
N ARG A 35 -7.92 -1.63 -1.50
CA ARG A 35 -7.57 -0.54 -2.44
C ARG A 35 -8.57 -0.40 -3.59
N CYS A 36 -9.86 -0.51 -3.28
CA CYS A 36 -10.94 -0.30 -4.26
C CYS A 36 -11.27 1.19 -4.48
N TRP A 37 -10.64 2.08 -3.73
CA TRP A 37 -10.71 3.54 -3.89
C TRP A 37 -9.31 4.14 -3.94
N THR A 38 -9.19 5.31 -4.61
CA THR A 38 -7.94 6.06 -4.69
C THR A 38 -8.19 7.56 -4.81
N LEU A 39 -7.14 8.36 -4.57
CA LEU A 39 -7.13 9.78 -4.87
C LEU A 39 -6.43 10.04 -6.21
N LYS A 40 -6.99 10.99 -6.96
CA LYS A 40 -6.36 11.59 -8.14
C LYS A 40 -5.91 13.01 -7.79
N ASP A 41 -4.69 13.35 -8.15
CA ASP A 41 -4.14 14.72 -8.04
C ASP A 41 -4.69 15.54 -9.22
N GLU A 42 -5.50 16.54 -8.93
CA GLU A 42 -6.13 17.38 -9.96
C GLU A 42 -5.20 18.49 -10.48
N GLU A 43 -4.09 18.74 -9.78
CA GLU A 43 -3.08 19.70 -10.18
C GLU A 43 -2.00 19.07 -11.07
N ARG A 44 -1.43 17.93 -10.63
CA ARG A 44 -0.33 17.24 -11.33
C ARG A 44 -0.80 16.08 -12.19
N GLY A 45 -2.04 15.69 -12.06
CA GLY A 45 -2.65 14.56 -12.73
C GLY A 45 -2.26 13.20 -12.12
N GLY A 46 -2.99 12.18 -12.55
CA GLY A 46 -2.75 10.78 -12.21
C GLY A 46 -3.14 10.37 -10.78
N ILE A 47 -3.17 9.06 -10.57
CA ILE A 47 -3.45 8.44 -9.29
C ILE A 47 -2.27 8.68 -8.35
N LYS A 48 -2.52 9.21 -7.15
CA LYS A 48 -1.47 9.48 -6.16
C LYS A 48 -1.82 8.85 -4.81
N GLY A 49 -0.78 8.47 -4.09
CA GLY A 49 -0.88 7.89 -2.75
C GLY A 49 0.04 8.58 -1.76
N GLY A 50 0.38 7.89 -0.66
CA GLY A 50 1.16 8.44 0.44
C GLY A 50 2.57 8.95 0.09
N LYS A 51 3.14 8.53 -1.04
CA LYS A 51 4.39 9.10 -1.56
C LYS A 51 4.25 10.59 -1.91
N ARG A 52 3.09 11.00 -2.41
CA ARG A 52 2.75 12.39 -2.76
C ARG A 52 2.03 13.09 -1.62
N PHE A 53 1.14 12.39 -0.93
CA PHE A 53 0.29 12.89 0.14
C PHE A 53 0.49 12.06 1.41
N PRO A 54 1.56 12.30 2.20
CA PRO A 54 1.83 11.53 3.43
C PRO A 54 0.67 11.56 4.43
N GLN A 55 -0.11 12.64 4.44
CA GLN A 55 -1.30 12.82 5.29
C GLN A 55 -2.35 11.71 5.12
N LEU A 56 -2.34 11.00 3.99
CA LEU A 56 -3.24 9.85 3.78
C LEU A 56 -3.02 8.74 4.81
N MET A 57 -1.81 8.61 5.34
CA MET A 57 -1.51 7.59 6.36
C MET A 57 -2.14 7.93 7.73
N ASP A 58 -2.47 9.21 7.99
CA ASP A 58 -3.21 9.65 9.18
C ASP A 58 -4.74 9.52 9.02
N MET A 59 -5.22 9.14 7.83
CA MET A 59 -6.62 8.90 7.56
C MET A 59 -6.96 7.43 7.72
N HIS A 60 -8.20 7.13 8.06
CA HIS A 60 -8.71 5.78 8.19
C HIS A 60 -9.97 5.59 7.34
N ALA A 61 -10.06 4.46 6.64
CA ALA A 61 -11.16 4.18 5.73
C ALA A 61 -11.81 2.84 6.04
N VAL A 62 -13.14 2.82 6.12
CA VAL A 62 -13.96 1.63 6.40
C VAL A 62 -15.04 1.49 5.35
N LEU A 63 -15.18 0.32 4.73
CA LEU A 63 -16.30 0.02 3.83
C LEU A 63 -17.60 -0.10 4.62
N GLU A 64 -18.69 0.41 4.07
CA GLU A 64 -20.01 0.28 4.70
C GLU A 64 -20.59 -1.14 4.61
N HIS A 65 -20.20 -1.88 3.58
CA HIS A 65 -20.60 -3.28 3.38
C HIS A 65 -19.55 -4.03 2.58
N GLU A 66 -19.64 -5.35 2.57
CA GLU A 66 -18.73 -6.18 1.78
C GLU A 66 -18.93 -5.94 0.27
N PRO A 67 -17.84 -5.92 -0.51
CA PRO A 67 -17.92 -5.81 -1.97
C PRO A 67 -18.55 -7.04 -2.60
N ASP A 68 -19.24 -6.81 -3.71
CA ASP A 68 -19.75 -7.85 -4.58
C ASP A 68 -19.50 -7.54 -6.06
N ALA A 69 -19.92 -8.41 -6.97
CA ALA A 69 -19.71 -8.23 -8.40
C ALA A 69 -20.41 -6.97 -8.96
N SER A 70 -21.49 -6.50 -8.35
CA SER A 70 -22.23 -5.31 -8.76
C SER A 70 -21.66 -4.02 -8.14
N THR A 71 -20.99 -4.14 -7.01
CA THR A 71 -20.44 -3.03 -6.23
C THR A 71 -19.01 -3.37 -5.79
N PRO A 72 -18.04 -3.38 -6.71
CA PRO A 72 -16.64 -3.71 -6.38
C PRO A 72 -15.97 -2.65 -5.51
N SER A 73 -16.51 -1.43 -5.49
CA SER A 73 -16.10 -0.31 -4.63
C SER A 73 -17.29 0.18 -3.82
N PRO A 74 -17.67 -0.51 -2.74
CA PRO A 74 -18.75 -0.06 -1.88
C PRO A 74 -18.49 1.33 -1.32
N PRO A 75 -19.54 2.06 -0.90
CA PRO A 75 -19.35 3.31 -0.18
C PRO A 75 -18.40 3.16 1.00
N VAL A 76 -17.62 4.21 1.27
CA VAL A 76 -16.59 4.20 2.28
C VAL A 76 -16.70 5.41 3.20
N ALA A 77 -16.69 5.15 4.51
CA ALA A 77 -16.55 6.16 5.54
C ALA A 77 -15.06 6.48 5.75
N ILE A 78 -14.72 7.75 5.86
CA ILE A 78 -13.34 8.24 5.99
C ILE A 78 -13.23 9.10 7.24
N THR A 79 -12.30 8.74 8.12
CA THR A 79 -11.89 9.57 9.25
C THR A 79 -10.66 10.37 8.84
N LEU A 80 -10.71 11.69 8.95
CA LEU A 80 -9.64 12.62 8.60
C LEU A 80 -8.64 12.80 9.75
N PRO A 81 -7.46 13.44 9.53
CA PRO A 81 -6.45 13.60 10.58
C PRO A 81 -6.94 14.35 11.81
N ASP A 82 -7.88 15.30 11.65
CA ASP A 82 -8.51 16.07 12.73
C ASP A 82 -9.66 15.32 13.44
N GLN A 83 -9.83 14.03 13.15
CA GLN A 83 -10.90 13.14 13.63
C GLN A 83 -12.31 13.48 13.11
N SER A 84 -12.46 14.47 12.25
CA SER A 84 -13.72 14.68 11.53
C SER A 84 -13.97 13.54 10.54
N LYS A 85 -15.22 13.34 10.16
CA LYS A 85 -15.62 12.25 9.27
C LYS A 85 -16.24 12.79 7.99
N THR A 86 -15.96 12.13 6.91
CA THR A 86 -16.62 12.32 5.61
C THR A 86 -16.97 10.97 5.00
N HIS A 87 -17.62 10.97 3.87
CA HIS A 87 -18.12 9.75 3.24
C HIS A 87 -17.98 9.86 1.72
N SER A 88 -17.72 8.75 1.02
CA SER A 88 -17.53 8.76 -0.44
C SER A 88 -18.74 9.29 -1.22
N GLN A 89 -19.94 9.25 -0.64
CA GLN A 89 -21.17 9.78 -1.24
C GLN A 89 -21.46 11.24 -0.83
N ASP A 90 -20.65 11.84 0.05
CA ASP A 90 -20.82 13.24 0.42
C ASP A 90 -20.42 14.13 -0.78
N PRO A 91 -21.30 15.04 -1.26
CA PRO A 91 -20.95 15.99 -2.33
C PRO A 91 -19.71 16.83 -2.04
N LYS A 92 -19.33 16.97 -0.76
CA LYS A 92 -18.17 17.73 -0.31
C LYS A 92 -16.93 16.87 -0.02
N VAL A 93 -16.97 15.56 -0.29
CA VAL A 93 -15.85 14.65 0.03
C VAL A 93 -14.53 15.12 -0.59
N ASN A 94 -14.55 15.55 -1.85
CA ASN A 94 -13.33 16.03 -2.53
C ASN A 94 -12.81 17.33 -1.90
N GLN A 95 -13.69 18.22 -1.45
CA GLN A 95 -13.29 19.44 -0.73
C GLN A 95 -12.64 19.10 0.62
N ALA A 96 -13.22 18.17 1.39
CA ALA A 96 -12.69 17.73 2.67
C ALA A 96 -11.31 17.06 2.50
N LEU A 97 -11.18 16.14 1.54
CA LEU A 97 -9.92 15.47 1.24
C LEU A 97 -8.86 16.45 0.73
N SER A 98 -9.22 17.39 -0.15
CA SER A 98 -8.30 18.43 -0.65
C SER A 98 -7.77 19.31 0.49
N ALA A 99 -8.62 19.70 1.41
CA ALA A 99 -8.22 20.46 2.59
C ALA A 99 -7.26 19.67 3.48
N ALA A 100 -7.54 18.38 3.69
CA ALA A 100 -6.75 17.50 4.55
C ALA A 100 -5.36 17.17 3.96
N VAL A 101 -5.22 17.05 2.62
CA VAL A 101 -3.92 16.79 1.98
C VAL A 101 -3.19 18.04 1.52
N GLY A 102 -3.85 19.22 1.55
CA GLY A 102 -3.28 20.50 1.14
C GLY A 102 -3.08 20.68 -0.37
N ALA A 103 -3.86 19.96 -1.19
CA ALA A 103 -3.82 20.03 -2.66
C ALA A 103 -5.17 19.63 -3.26
N PRO A 104 -5.53 20.12 -4.46
CA PRO A 104 -6.75 19.69 -5.13
C PRO A 104 -6.71 18.19 -5.47
N VAL A 105 -7.62 17.42 -4.89
CA VAL A 105 -7.76 15.97 -5.15
C VAL A 105 -9.22 15.59 -5.34
N SER A 106 -9.44 14.46 -6.03
CA SER A 106 -10.74 13.81 -6.13
C SER A 106 -10.65 12.34 -5.74
N LEU A 107 -11.70 11.83 -5.11
CA LEU A 107 -11.85 10.44 -4.71
C LEU A 107 -12.51 9.64 -5.84
N TRP A 108 -11.89 8.53 -6.25
CA TRP A 108 -12.35 7.69 -7.34
C TRP A 108 -12.53 6.25 -6.91
N PRO A 109 -13.70 5.62 -7.24
CA PRO A 109 -13.87 4.19 -7.13
C PRO A 109 -12.98 3.48 -8.16
N LEU A 110 -12.80 2.18 -7.99
CA LEU A 110 -12.10 1.36 -8.97
C LEU A 110 -12.84 1.38 -10.30
N LEU A 111 -12.13 1.80 -11.34
CA LEU A 111 -12.65 1.81 -12.70
C LEU A 111 -12.31 0.51 -13.46
N PRO A 112 -13.10 0.15 -14.47
CA PRO A 112 -12.80 -0.98 -15.37
C PRO A 112 -11.39 -0.88 -15.99
N ALA A 113 -10.77 -2.03 -16.26
CA ALA A 113 -9.41 -2.10 -16.79
C ALA A 113 -9.27 -1.49 -18.21
N ASP A 114 -10.33 -1.35 -18.96
CA ASP A 114 -10.35 -0.71 -20.28
C ASP A 114 -10.34 0.83 -20.23
N GLN A 115 -10.53 1.42 -19.03
CA GLN A 115 -10.44 2.87 -18.80
C GLN A 115 -8.98 3.31 -18.67
N LEU A 116 -8.14 3.01 -19.65
CA LEU A 116 -6.68 3.13 -19.61
C LEU A 116 -6.19 4.55 -19.26
N GLU A 117 -6.85 5.61 -19.76
CA GLU A 117 -6.46 6.99 -19.48
C GLU A 117 -6.57 7.38 -18.01
N HIS A 118 -7.46 6.71 -17.25
CA HIS A 118 -7.56 6.93 -15.81
C HIS A 118 -6.30 6.45 -15.06
N TYR A 119 -5.69 5.34 -15.52
CA TYR A 119 -4.54 4.71 -14.89
C TYR A 119 -3.20 5.25 -15.37
N LYS A 120 -3.19 5.96 -16.50
CA LYS A 120 -1.98 6.41 -17.16
C LYS A 120 -1.18 7.39 -16.29
N ARG A 121 0.13 7.22 -16.30
CA ARG A 121 1.02 8.18 -15.65
C ARG A 121 0.99 9.50 -16.41
N PRO A 122 0.90 10.64 -15.72
CA PRO A 122 1.17 11.93 -16.36
C PRO A 122 2.63 11.95 -16.85
N PRO A 123 2.93 12.74 -17.89
CA PRO A 123 4.31 12.93 -18.34
C PRO A 123 5.19 13.47 -17.20
N ASN A 124 6.41 13.02 -17.17
CA ASN A 124 7.39 13.58 -16.23
C ASN A 124 7.65 15.05 -16.57
N PRO A 125 7.95 15.91 -15.59
CA PRO A 125 8.43 17.25 -15.83
C PRO A 125 9.68 17.28 -16.71
N ASP A 126 9.89 18.38 -17.45
CA ASP A 126 11.16 18.64 -18.11
C ASP A 126 12.29 18.55 -17.10
N ASN A 127 13.41 17.92 -17.45
CA ASN A 127 14.56 17.67 -16.58
C ASN A 127 14.29 16.70 -15.41
N PHE A 128 13.30 15.79 -15.51
CA PHE A 128 13.08 14.77 -14.50
C PHE A 128 14.27 13.79 -14.44
N ASP A 129 14.95 13.76 -13.29
CA ASP A 129 16.00 12.78 -13.02
C ASP A 129 15.37 11.51 -12.42
N GLN A 130 15.22 10.50 -13.27
CA GLN A 130 14.63 9.21 -12.87
C GLN A 130 15.50 8.48 -11.85
N MET A 131 16.82 8.58 -11.92
CA MET A 131 17.71 7.90 -11.00
C MET A 131 17.68 8.55 -9.63
N ALA A 132 17.70 9.89 -9.56
CA ALA A 132 17.53 10.62 -8.32
C ALA A 132 16.18 10.30 -7.68
N TYR A 133 15.11 10.26 -8.46
CA TYR A 133 13.78 9.85 -7.98
C TYR A 133 13.77 8.44 -7.37
N PHE A 134 14.38 7.45 -8.03
CA PHE A 134 14.42 6.09 -7.49
C PHE A 134 15.30 6.00 -6.23
N ARG A 135 16.41 6.74 -6.16
CA ARG A 135 17.24 6.79 -4.96
C ARG A 135 16.48 7.39 -3.78
N GLU A 136 15.76 8.48 -4.00
CA GLU A 136 14.88 9.07 -2.98
C GLU A 136 13.76 8.09 -2.58
N LEU A 137 13.09 7.48 -3.56
CA LEU A 137 11.99 6.55 -3.33
C LEU A 137 12.38 5.35 -2.47
N PHE A 138 13.58 4.80 -2.69
CA PHE A 138 14.09 3.63 -2.00
C PHE A 138 15.12 3.96 -0.90
N ALA A 139 15.27 5.25 -0.57
CA ALA A 139 16.22 5.77 0.42
C ALA A 139 17.66 5.25 0.20
N ARG A 140 18.13 5.22 -1.07
CA ARG A 140 19.46 4.77 -1.47
C ARG A 140 20.40 5.95 -1.66
N THR A 141 21.62 5.81 -1.15
CA THR A 141 22.72 6.72 -1.48
C THR A 141 23.25 6.46 -2.90
N GLU A 142 24.13 7.33 -3.40
CA GLU A 142 24.72 7.19 -4.74
C GLU A 142 25.48 5.87 -4.94
N ASN A 143 26.12 5.38 -3.88
CA ASN A 143 26.96 4.18 -3.91
C ASN A 143 26.21 2.89 -3.60
N GLU A 144 24.92 2.97 -3.24
CA GLU A 144 24.11 1.80 -2.94
C GLU A 144 23.35 1.33 -4.18
N PRO A 145 23.23 0.01 -4.41
CA PRO A 145 22.44 -0.50 -5.52
C PRO A 145 20.97 -0.19 -5.33
N LEU A 146 20.25 0.12 -6.42
CA LEU A 146 18.79 0.15 -6.42
C LEU A 146 18.24 -1.28 -6.32
N PRO A 147 17.04 -1.46 -5.77
CA PRO A 147 16.33 -2.73 -5.85
C PRO A 147 16.18 -3.20 -7.31
N ASP A 148 16.13 -4.50 -7.51
CA ASP A 148 15.82 -5.05 -8.83
C ASP A 148 14.38 -4.73 -9.20
N LEU A 149 14.20 -3.81 -10.13
CA LEU A 149 12.88 -3.38 -10.62
C LEU A 149 12.37 -4.25 -11.79
N SER A 150 13.18 -5.19 -12.31
CA SER A 150 12.78 -6.09 -13.40
C SER A 150 11.72 -7.12 -12.96
N ILE A 151 11.56 -7.30 -11.64
CA ILE A 151 10.51 -8.15 -11.05
C ILE A 151 9.10 -7.59 -11.23
N PHE A 152 8.96 -6.29 -11.54
CA PHE A 152 7.68 -5.63 -11.69
C PHE A 152 7.14 -5.77 -13.12
N PRO A 153 5.80 -5.87 -13.28
CA PRO A 153 5.18 -5.79 -14.60
C PRO A 153 5.59 -4.53 -15.34
N ALA A 154 5.97 -4.66 -16.63
CA ALA A 154 6.41 -3.53 -17.46
C ALA A 154 5.34 -2.42 -17.58
N GLU A 155 4.07 -2.77 -17.47
CA GLU A 155 2.94 -1.83 -17.49
C GLU A 155 2.99 -0.79 -16.36
N LEU A 156 3.66 -1.08 -15.23
CA LEU A 156 3.85 -0.13 -14.13
C LEU A 156 4.77 1.05 -14.47
N PHE A 157 5.49 0.97 -15.59
CA PHE A 157 6.23 2.13 -16.14
C PHE A 157 5.33 3.05 -16.98
N ILE A 158 4.18 2.55 -17.42
CA ILE A 158 3.19 3.29 -18.23
C ILE A 158 2.05 3.82 -17.35
N TYR A 159 1.61 2.99 -16.39
CA TYR A 159 0.47 3.27 -15.52
C TYR A 159 0.89 3.49 -14.07
N GLU A 160 0.12 4.28 -13.33
CA GLU A 160 0.33 4.49 -11.88
C GLU A 160 -0.02 3.26 -11.03
N SER A 161 -0.93 2.44 -11.54
CA SER A 161 -1.29 1.11 -11.07
C SER A 161 -1.71 0.28 -12.28
N SER A 162 -1.59 -1.04 -12.22
CA SER A 162 -2.11 -1.90 -13.29
C SER A 162 -3.59 -1.62 -13.53
N PRO A 163 -4.03 -1.43 -14.79
CA PRO A 163 -5.42 -1.13 -15.11
C PRO A 163 -6.40 -2.10 -14.46
N GLY A 164 -7.48 -1.58 -13.88
CA GLY A 164 -8.44 -2.36 -13.10
C GLY A 164 -8.00 -2.63 -11.66
N THR A 165 -6.92 -1.98 -11.18
CA THR A 165 -6.45 -2.08 -9.79
C THR A 165 -5.91 -0.74 -9.28
N TYR A 166 -5.75 -0.63 -7.94
CA TYR A 166 -5.03 0.49 -7.32
C TYR A 166 -3.84 0.03 -6.47
N PHE A 167 -3.37 -1.19 -6.71
CA PHE A 167 -2.14 -1.70 -6.09
C PHE A 167 -0.90 -0.98 -6.63
N ASP A 168 0.19 -1.00 -5.86
CA ASP A 168 1.47 -0.49 -6.35
C ASP A 168 2.12 -1.46 -7.36
N ALA A 169 1.98 -2.78 -7.14
CA ALA A 169 2.48 -3.82 -8.04
C ALA A 169 1.67 -5.12 -7.96
N PHE A 170 1.53 -5.71 -6.78
CA PHE A 170 0.87 -6.99 -6.57
C PHE A 170 -0.32 -6.84 -5.62
N PRO A 171 -1.33 -7.72 -5.74
CA PRO A 171 -2.58 -7.59 -4.99
C PRO A 171 -2.45 -7.87 -3.49
N LEU A 172 -1.39 -8.59 -3.05
CA LEU A 172 -1.20 -8.96 -1.66
C LEU A 172 0.24 -8.72 -1.22
N LEU A 173 0.38 -8.20 0.00
CA LEU A 173 1.62 -8.17 0.73
C LEU A 173 1.51 -9.10 1.93
N ILE A 174 2.47 -10.03 2.05
CA ILE A 174 2.60 -10.94 3.18
C ILE A 174 3.83 -10.52 3.99
N MET A 175 3.71 -10.56 5.30
CA MET A 175 4.82 -10.41 6.25
C MET A 175 4.70 -11.47 7.34
N THR A 176 5.81 -11.76 8.00
CA THR A 176 5.84 -12.64 9.18
C THR A 176 6.10 -11.85 10.45
N THR A 177 5.66 -12.40 11.60
CA THR A 177 6.07 -11.89 12.93
C THR A 177 7.57 -11.99 13.09
N ALA A 178 8.19 -13.07 12.59
CA ALA A 178 9.63 -13.28 12.63
C ALA A 178 10.43 -12.14 11.98
N SER A 179 9.97 -11.61 10.83
CA SER A 179 10.59 -10.44 10.18
C SER A 179 10.47 -9.18 11.02
N LEU A 180 9.30 -8.93 11.64
CA LEU A 180 9.10 -7.78 12.53
C LEU A 180 9.99 -7.88 13.77
N ASP A 181 10.07 -9.05 14.36
CA ASP A 181 10.92 -9.32 15.54
C ASP A 181 12.40 -9.19 15.19
N ALA A 182 12.84 -9.70 14.05
CA ALA A 182 14.21 -9.57 13.57
C ALA A 182 14.61 -8.10 13.36
N MET A 183 13.73 -7.28 12.79
CA MET A 183 13.96 -5.85 12.64
C MET A 183 14.01 -5.15 14.00
N ALA A 184 13.11 -5.47 14.92
CA ALA A 184 13.11 -4.91 16.27
C ALA A 184 14.35 -5.31 17.07
N ALA A 185 14.83 -6.55 16.93
CA ALA A 185 16.03 -7.03 17.58
C ALA A 185 17.34 -6.42 17.00
N ALA A 186 17.32 -5.97 15.76
CA ALA A 186 18.48 -5.38 15.09
C ALA A 186 18.82 -3.98 15.62
N THR A 187 17.84 -3.24 16.17
CA THR A 187 18.04 -1.88 16.67
C THR A 187 16.89 -1.39 17.53
N ASP A 188 17.22 -0.65 18.59
CA ASP A 188 16.27 0.08 19.43
C ASP A 188 15.96 1.49 18.88
N GLU A 189 16.61 1.87 17.78
CA GLU A 189 16.50 3.24 17.25
C GLU A 189 15.24 3.49 16.43
N SER A 190 14.52 2.44 16.02
CA SER A 190 13.36 2.52 15.15
C SER A 190 12.21 1.65 15.65
N ASN A 191 10.98 2.15 15.45
CA ASN A 191 9.78 1.36 15.71
C ASN A 191 9.29 0.72 14.40
N PHE A 192 9.41 -0.61 14.30
CA PHE A 192 8.97 -1.41 13.14
C PHE A 192 7.52 -1.88 13.28
N ASP A 193 6.64 -0.98 13.67
CA ASP A 193 5.21 -1.27 13.75
C ASP A 193 4.67 -1.77 12.38
N VAL A 194 3.89 -2.83 12.41
CA VAL A 194 3.31 -3.47 11.22
C VAL A 194 2.53 -2.50 10.32
N ARG A 195 1.91 -1.47 10.93
CA ARG A 195 1.15 -0.43 10.22
C ARG A 195 2.00 0.35 9.22
N ARG A 196 3.33 0.49 9.44
CA ARG A 196 4.25 1.14 8.49
C ARG A 196 4.37 0.37 7.18
N PHE A 197 4.26 -0.96 7.25
CA PHE A 197 4.47 -1.86 6.13
C PHE A 197 3.18 -2.18 5.37
N ARG A 198 2.02 -2.06 6.04
CA ARG A 198 0.70 -2.24 5.44
C ARG A 198 0.50 -3.60 4.76
N PRO A 199 0.85 -4.71 5.42
CA PRO A 199 0.61 -6.03 4.87
C PRO A 199 -0.89 -6.32 4.80
N ASN A 200 -1.28 -7.20 3.89
CA ASN A 200 -2.62 -7.79 3.87
C ASN A 200 -2.71 -9.01 4.78
N ILE A 201 -1.60 -9.74 4.91
CA ILE A 201 -1.55 -10.97 5.68
C ILE A 201 -0.30 -10.94 6.56
N VAL A 202 -0.48 -11.07 7.87
CA VAL A 202 0.61 -11.31 8.82
C VAL A 202 0.55 -12.77 9.24
N ILE A 203 1.66 -13.46 9.09
CA ILE A 203 1.80 -14.87 9.44
C ILE A 203 2.67 -14.97 10.70
N ASP A 204 2.13 -15.60 11.73
CA ASP A 204 2.89 -16.02 12.88
C ASP A 204 3.60 -17.34 12.57
N THR A 205 4.91 -17.45 12.91
CA THR A 205 5.75 -18.58 12.58
C THR A 205 6.79 -18.81 13.65
N ASP A 206 7.17 -20.08 13.84
CA ASP A 206 8.25 -20.54 14.72
C ASP A 206 9.65 -20.38 14.09
N ALA A 207 9.75 -19.80 12.89
CA ALA A 207 11.02 -19.51 12.23
C ALA A 207 11.60 -18.17 12.68
N ASP A 208 12.88 -17.94 12.39
CA ASP A 208 13.59 -16.71 12.70
C ASP A 208 13.89 -15.91 11.42
N GLY A 209 14.02 -14.58 11.58
CA GLY A 209 14.44 -13.66 10.51
C GLY A 209 13.42 -13.50 9.40
N PHE A 210 13.89 -13.18 8.21
CA PHE A 210 13.06 -12.87 7.05
C PHE A 210 12.68 -14.14 6.26
N VAL A 211 12.07 -15.10 6.93
CA VAL A 211 11.77 -16.44 6.38
C VAL A 211 10.88 -16.39 5.13
N GLU A 212 10.00 -15.39 5.01
CA GLU A 212 9.15 -15.22 3.84
C GLU A 212 9.93 -14.89 2.55
N ASN A 213 11.18 -14.43 2.65
CA ASN A 213 12.03 -14.21 1.49
C ASN A 213 12.36 -15.53 0.77
N ASP A 214 12.46 -16.63 1.52
CA ASP A 214 12.70 -17.97 0.98
C ASP A 214 11.48 -18.58 0.29
N TRP A 215 10.32 -17.92 0.39
CA TRP A 215 9.08 -18.40 -0.25
C TRP A 215 8.95 -17.93 -1.69
N VAL A 216 9.80 -17.06 -2.18
CA VAL A 216 9.77 -16.58 -3.58
C VAL A 216 9.84 -17.78 -4.54
N GLY A 217 8.94 -17.80 -5.51
CA GLY A 217 8.75 -18.89 -6.46
C GLY A 217 7.93 -20.07 -5.94
N LYS A 218 7.67 -20.14 -4.64
CA LYS A 218 6.89 -21.24 -4.01
C LYS A 218 5.40 -20.93 -3.98
N ARG A 219 4.62 -21.96 -3.67
CA ARG A 219 3.18 -21.87 -3.39
C ARG A 219 2.97 -21.94 -1.89
N LEU A 220 2.12 -21.06 -1.39
CA LEU A 220 1.68 -21.00 0.00
C LEU A 220 0.19 -21.31 0.05
N GLN A 221 -0.19 -22.30 0.85
CA GLN A 221 -1.59 -22.59 1.10
C GLN A 221 -2.04 -21.92 2.39
N LEU A 222 -3.07 -21.09 2.30
CA LEU A 222 -3.70 -20.40 3.43
C LEU A 222 -5.19 -20.74 3.45
N GLY A 223 -5.60 -21.61 4.37
CA GLY A 223 -6.93 -22.18 4.35
C GLY A 223 -7.19 -22.95 3.05
N SER A 224 -8.23 -22.54 2.31
CA SER A 224 -8.56 -23.10 0.99
C SER A 224 -7.85 -22.39 -0.18
N ALA A 225 -7.20 -21.25 0.05
CA ALA A 225 -6.55 -20.47 -0.98
C ALA A 225 -5.11 -20.96 -1.22
N ILE A 226 -4.67 -20.92 -2.48
CA ILE A 226 -3.28 -21.17 -2.86
C ILE A 226 -2.72 -19.91 -3.51
N LEU A 227 -1.67 -19.34 -2.90
CA LEU A 227 -0.95 -18.18 -3.37
C LEU A 227 0.38 -18.59 -3.98
N ARG A 228 0.82 -17.86 -5.00
CA ARG A 228 2.20 -17.93 -5.48
C ARG A 228 2.95 -16.68 -4.98
N ILE A 229 4.08 -16.88 -4.34
CA ILE A 229 4.94 -15.77 -3.90
C ILE A 229 5.82 -15.37 -5.09
N ASN A 230 5.61 -14.17 -5.61
CA ASN A 230 6.25 -13.74 -6.85
C ASN A 230 7.60 -13.04 -6.61
N ALA A 231 7.70 -12.23 -5.56
CA ALA A 231 8.87 -11.41 -5.32
C ALA A 231 8.99 -10.98 -3.86
N ILE A 232 10.20 -10.63 -3.43
CA ILE A 232 10.44 -9.84 -2.23
C ILE A 232 9.92 -8.41 -2.50
N CYS A 233 9.19 -7.84 -1.56
CA CYS A 233 8.66 -6.50 -1.69
C CYS A 233 9.73 -5.44 -1.38
N PRO A 234 10.28 -4.72 -2.35
CA PRO A 234 11.16 -3.59 -2.06
C PRO A 234 10.35 -2.50 -1.35
N ARG A 235 10.80 -2.13 -0.18
CA ARG A 235 10.13 -1.11 0.63
C ARG A 235 10.51 0.28 0.13
N CYS A 236 9.61 1.23 0.29
CA CYS A 236 9.80 2.61 -0.13
C CYS A 236 9.61 3.59 1.04
N VAL A 237 9.88 4.85 0.81
CA VAL A 237 9.81 5.93 1.82
C VAL A 237 8.49 6.01 2.58
N MET A 238 7.41 5.41 2.10
CA MET A 238 6.15 5.35 2.86
C MET A 238 6.31 4.73 4.24
N THR A 239 7.22 3.76 4.42
CA THR A 239 7.48 3.14 5.73
C THR A 239 8.10 4.10 6.74
N THR A 240 8.64 5.22 6.28
CA THR A 240 9.29 6.24 7.11
C THR A 240 8.37 7.37 7.56
N HIS A 241 7.17 7.47 6.98
CA HIS A 241 6.24 8.54 7.33
C HIS A 241 5.76 8.42 8.77
N GLY A 242 5.55 9.59 9.41
CA GLY A 242 4.82 9.66 10.66
C GLY A 242 3.31 9.61 10.40
N PHE A 243 2.57 8.95 11.28
CA PHE A 243 1.11 8.93 11.27
C PHE A 243 0.59 8.39 12.61
N ALA A 244 -0.58 8.85 13.02
CA ALA A 244 -1.17 8.53 14.32
C ALA A 244 -0.16 8.73 15.47
N ASP A 245 0.14 7.67 16.22
CA ASP A 245 1.10 7.65 17.33
C ASP A 245 2.55 7.36 16.87
N LEU A 246 2.78 7.07 15.60
CA LEU A 246 4.10 6.74 15.07
C LEU A 246 4.81 7.98 14.53
N PRO A 247 5.99 8.35 15.04
CA PRO A 247 6.74 9.48 14.52
C PRO A 247 7.31 9.18 13.13
N LYS A 248 7.61 10.23 12.36
CA LYS A 248 8.42 10.10 11.13
C LYS A 248 9.80 9.55 11.50
N ASP A 249 10.23 8.48 10.82
CA ASP A 249 11.48 7.80 11.11
C ASP A 249 12.16 7.30 9.82
N SER A 250 13.13 8.07 9.34
CA SER A 250 13.91 7.74 8.16
C SER A 250 14.83 6.53 8.34
N LYS A 251 15.17 6.17 9.60
CA LYS A 251 16.04 5.03 9.90
C LYS A 251 15.38 3.70 9.57
N VAL A 252 14.04 3.60 9.62
CA VAL A 252 13.31 2.40 9.22
C VAL A 252 13.79 1.87 7.88
N MET A 253 13.92 2.74 6.86
CA MET A 253 14.43 2.32 5.55
C MET A 253 15.91 1.94 5.57
N ARG A 254 16.72 2.56 6.43
CA ARG A 254 18.17 2.25 6.52
C ARG A 254 18.44 0.85 7.06
N HIS A 255 17.54 0.34 7.90
CA HIS A 255 17.62 -1.03 8.42
C HIS A 255 17.05 -2.09 7.47
N LEU A 256 16.42 -1.67 6.37
CA LEU A 256 15.86 -2.55 5.34
C LEU A 256 16.73 -2.63 4.07
N VAL A 257 17.91 -2.01 4.09
CA VAL A 257 18.86 -1.90 2.97
C VAL A 257 19.97 -2.94 3.07
#